data_abf6e0ab5effa8104d470030e5aeca95
#
_entry.id   abf6e0ab5effa8104d470030e5aeca95
#
_cell.length_a   1.000
_cell.length_b   1.000
_cell.length_c   1.000
_cell.angle_alpha   90.00
_cell.angle_beta   90.00
_cell.angle_gamma   90.00
#
_symmetry.space_group_name_H-M   'P 1'
#
loop_
_entity.id
_entity.type
_entity.pdbx_description
1 polymer ?
#
loop_
_entity_poly.entity_id
_entity_poly.type
_entity_poly.pdbx_seq_one_letter_code
_entity_poly.pdbx_strand_id
1 'polypeptide(L)'
;MEKVRGILIGRMQPVHNGHIEVIKKTLEEVDEIVIGIGSAQKSHELKDPFTAGERVVMLTQALIENNIDPGSYYIIPMEDINFNAIWVAHVKMMTPPFSVVYSGNSLVKQLFYEEGFEVRNPPLYDRMNLSGTEIRRRMLEDENWQELVPQARIDIKEEINSVERLKNLAIKEISEIGD
;
A
#
# COMPACT_ATOMS: atom_id res chain seq x y z
N MET A 1 -15.95 -13.39 -22.20
CA MET A 1 -14.53 -13.00 -22.28
C MET A 1 -13.92 -13.23 -20.91
N GLU A 2 -12.71 -13.74 -20.84
CA GLU A 2 -11.98 -13.88 -19.60
C GLU A 2 -11.59 -12.47 -19.10
N LYS A 3 -11.84 -12.19 -17.80
CA LYS A 3 -11.54 -10.88 -17.24
C LYS A 3 -10.02 -10.67 -17.15
N VAL A 4 -9.54 -9.52 -17.60
CA VAL A 4 -8.15 -9.11 -17.41
C VAL A 4 -7.99 -8.60 -16.00
N ARG A 5 -7.07 -9.20 -15.22
CA ARG A 5 -6.80 -8.80 -13.84
C ARG A 5 -5.36 -8.32 -13.68
N GLY A 6 -5.22 -7.13 -13.12
CA GLY A 6 -3.93 -6.57 -12.74
C GLY A 6 -3.60 -6.83 -11.27
N ILE A 7 -2.32 -6.69 -10.90
CA ILE A 7 -1.89 -6.67 -9.50
C ILE A 7 -1.02 -5.44 -9.24
N LEU A 8 -1.27 -4.79 -8.11
CA LEU A 8 -0.47 -3.69 -7.55
C LEU A 8 -0.11 -4.03 -6.10
N ILE A 9 1.17 -4.01 -5.76
CA ILE A 9 1.63 -4.32 -4.40
C ILE A 9 2.28 -3.09 -3.79
N GLY A 10 1.83 -2.71 -2.59
CA GLY A 10 2.37 -1.60 -1.83
C GLY A 10 2.23 -1.82 -0.33
N ARG A 11 3.09 -1.17 0.46
CA ARG A 11 3.00 -1.27 1.93
C ARG A 11 1.80 -0.55 2.52
N MET A 12 1.30 0.49 1.85
CA MET A 12 0.16 1.29 2.32
C MET A 12 0.35 1.83 3.76
N GLN A 13 1.53 2.36 4.05
CA GLN A 13 1.96 2.85 5.38
C GLN A 13 2.17 4.37 5.42
N PRO A 14 1.14 5.11 5.26
CA PRO A 14 -0.28 4.82 5.16
C PRO A 14 -0.83 4.81 3.73
N VAL A 15 -2.12 4.41 3.57
CA VAL A 15 -2.89 4.70 2.35
C VAL A 15 -2.93 6.22 2.13
N HIS A 16 -2.76 6.68 0.90
CA HIS A 16 -2.80 8.09 0.51
C HIS A 16 -3.43 8.29 -0.87
N ASN A 17 -3.73 9.54 -1.22
CA ASN A 17 -4.41 9.88 -2.47
C ASN A 17 -3.68 9.34 -3.71
N GLY A 18 -2.36 9.28 -3.70
CA GLY A 18 -1.57 8.69 -4.79
C GLY A 18 -1.87 7.21 -5.03
N HIS A 19 -2.15 6.42 -3.99
CA HIS A 19 -2.56 5.02 -4.16
C HIS A 19 -3.93 4.94 -4.85
N ILE A 20 -4.87 5.78 -4.46
CA ILE A 20 -6.22 5.79 -5.02
C ILE A 20 -6.18 6.18 -6.51
N GLU A 21 -5.40 7.19 -6.87
CA GLU A 21 -5.26 7.62 -8.27
C GLU A 21 -4.60 6.53 -9.15
N VAL A 22 -3.59 5.84 -8.64
CA VAL A 22 -2.97 4.70 -9.35
C VAL A 22 -4.00 3.58 -9.55
N ILE A 23 -4.79 3.25 -8.53
CA ILE A 23 -5.82 2.21 -8.62
C ILE A 23 -6.89 2.60 -9.65
N LYS A 24 -7.40 3.83 -9.63
CA LYS A 24 -8.37 4.33 -10.61
C LYS A 24 -7.85 4.17 -12.04
N LYS A 25 -6.63 4.64 -12.30
CA LYS A 25 -6.03 4.56 -13.64
C LYS A 25 -5.71 3.14 -14.06
N THR A 26 -5.34 2.27 -13.13
CA THR A 26 -5.16 0.84 -13.43
C THR A 26 -6.48 0.20 -13.85
N LEU A 27 -7.59 0.54 -13.20
CA LEU A 27 -8.93 0.05 -13.56
C LEU A 27 -9.47 0.59 -14.90
N GLU A 28 -8.84 1.60 -15.49
CA GLU A 28 -9.11 1.99 -16.90
C GLU A 28 -8.49 1.01 -17.90
N GLU A 29 -7.48 0.24 -17.49
CA GLU A 29 -6.72 -0.69 -18.34
C GLU A 29 -7.10 -2.16 -18.13
N VAL A 30 -7.65 -2.52 -16.96
CA VAL A 30 -7.99 -3.88 -16.56
C VAL A 30 -9.41 -3.95 -15.96
N ASP A 31 -10.05 -5.13 -16.03
CA ASP A 31 -11.40 -5.34 -15.49
C ASP A 31 -11.43 -5.44 -13.96
N GLU A 32 -10.35 -5.97 -13.36
CA GLU A 32 -10.21 -6.15 -11.92
C GLU A 32 -8.76 -5.90 -11.48
N ILE A 33 -8.58 -5.49 -10.23
CA ILE A 33 -7.26 -5.31 -9.64
C ILE A 33 -7.10 -6.08 -8.32
N VAL A 34 -5.99 -6.77 -8.16
CA VAL A 34 -5.52 -7.27 -6.86
C VAL A 34 -4.64 -6.20 -6.22
N ILE A 35 -5.02 -5.74 -5.04
CA ILE A 35 -4.27 -4.77 -4.26
C ILE A 35 -3.58 -5.52 -3.12
N GLY A 36 -2.30 -5.81 -3.30
CA GLY A 36 -1.48 -6.48 -2.30
C GLY A 36 -0.98 -5.50 -1.24
N ILE A 37 -1.33 -5.74 0.03
CA ILE A 37 -0.76 -5.01 1.16
C ILE A 37 0.48 -5.74 1.63
N GLY A 38 1.66 -5.31 1.15
CA GLY A 38 2.94 -5.92 1.49
C GLY A 38 3.37 -5.67 2.93
N SER A 39 4.35 -6.45 3.39
CA SER A 39 4.85 -6.41 4.77
C SER A 39 3.71 -6.49 5.80
N ALA A 40 2.77 -7.43 5.60
CA ALA A 40 1.56 -7.53 6.42
C ALA A 40 1.87 -7.83 7.89
N GLN A 41 2.97 -8.54 8.17
CA GLN A 41 3.44 -8.87 9.51
C GLN A 41 4.03 -7.67 10.27
N LYS A 42 4.40 -6.58 9.57
CA LYS A 42 5.01 -5.40 10.19
C LYS A 42 3.98 -4.41 10.70
N SER A 43 4.20 -3.97 11.93
CA SER A 43 3.41 -2.91 12.57
C SER A 43 4.16 -2.35 13.78
N HIS A 44 3.71 -1.20 14.30
CA HIS A 44 4.27 -0.55 15.48
C HIS A 44 5.78 -0.26 15.36
N GLU A 45 6.23 -0.02 14.14
CA GLU A 45 7.55 0.50 13.80
C GLU A 45 7.39 1.88 13.17
N LEU A 46 8.42 2.76 13.27
CA LEU A 46 8.33 4.12 12.73
C LEU A 46 8.09 4.15 11.21
N LYS A 47 8.63 3.17 10.50
CA LYS A 47 8.43 2.99 9.05
C LYS A 47 7.13 2.28 8.70
N ASP A 48 6.63 1.45 9.60
CA ASP A 48 5.45 0.61 9.42
C ASP A 48 4.52 0.71 10.66
N PRO A 49 3.90 1.87 10.94
CA PRO A 49 3.15 2.10 12.17
C PRO A 49 1.81 1.38 12.24
N PHE A 50 1.24 0.98 11.10
CA PHE A 50 -0.11 0.42 11.03
C PHE A 50 -0.09 -1.08 10.80
N THR A 51 -0.99 -1.79 11.49
CA THR A 51 -1.23 -3.23 11.28
C THR A 51 -1.82 -3.51 9.89
N ALA A 52 -1.75 -4.75 9.43
CA ALA A 52 -2.39 -5.14 8.17
C ALA A 52 -3.91 -4.89 8.21
N GLY A 53 -4.58 -5.23 9.32
CA GLY A 53 -6.02 -5.00 9.49
C GLY A 53 -6.39 -3.52 9.40
N GLU A 54 -5.66 -2.64 10.07
CA GLU A 54 -5.87 -1.18 9.97
C GLU A 54 -5.70 -0.68 8.53
N ARG A 55 -4.68 -1.15 7.81
CA ARG A 55 -4.46 -0.80 6.41
C ARG A 55 -5.57 -1.31 5.47
N VAL A 56 -6.09 -2.51 5.72
CA VAL A 56 -7.25 -3.04 4.99
C VAL A 56 -8.48 -2.14 5.19
N VAL A 57 -8.79 -1.76 6.43
CA VAL A 57 -9.93 -0.87 6.73
C VAL A 57 -9.73 0.49 6.06
N MET A 58 -8.56 1.11 6.21
CA MET A 58 -8.23 2.40 5.59
C MET A 58 -8.40 2.36 4.06
N LEU A 59 -7.89 1.30 3.42
CA LEU A 59 -7.97 1.16 1.97
C LEU A 59 -9.41 0.91 1.52
N THR A 60 -10.14 0.02 2.19
CA THR A 60 -11.53 -0.26 1.87
C THR A 60 -12.40 1.00 1.94
N GLN A 61 -12.29 1.77 3.01
CA GLN A 61 -13.05 3.02 3.16
C GLN A 61 -12.65 4.05 2.10
N ALA A 62 -11.36 4.18 1.80
CA ALA A 62 -10.88 5.08 0.75
C ALA A 62 -11.40 4.71 -0.65
N LEU A 63 -11.49 3.42 -0.96
CA LEU A 63 -12.05 2.93 -2.23
C LEU A 63 -13.56 3.22 -2.32
N ILE A 64 -14.31 2.99 -1.24
CA ILE A 64 -15.75 3.31 -1.15
C ILE A 64 -15.98 4.81 -1.33
N GLU A 65 -15.25 5.65 -0.60
CA GLU A 65 -15.32 7.12 -0.70
C GLU A 65 -15.09 7.62 -2.14
N ASN A 66 -14.21 6.96 -2.86
CA ASN A 66 -13.88 7.28 -4.24
C ASN A 66 -14.76 6.58 -5.29
N ASN A 67 -15.87 5.97 -4.87
CA ASN A 67 -16.84 5.28 -5.73
C ASN A 67 -16.23 4.17 -6.61
N ILE A 68 -15.20 3.47 -6.12
CA ILE A 68 -14.63 2.31 -6.80
C ILE A 68 -15.48 1.09 -6.48
N ASP A 69 -15.98 0.42 -7.53
CA ASP A 69 -16.87 -0.73 -7.39
C ASP A 69 -16.20 -1.85 -6.58
N PRO A 70 -16.80 -2.32 -5.47
CA PRO A 70 -16.27 -3.44 -4.70
C PRO A 70 -16.12 -4.74 -5.49
N GLY A 71 -16.84 -4.91 -6.60
CA GLY A 71 -16.71 -6.03 -7.52
C GLY A 71 -15.47 -5.96 -8.42
N SER A 72 -14.73 -4.86 -8.43
CA SER A 72 -13.57 -4.64 -9.29
C SER A 72 -12.22 -4.80 -8.60
N TYR A 73 -12.18 -5.10 -7.31
CA TYR A 73 -10.91 -5.23 -6.59
C TYR A 73 -10.90 -6.33 -5.53
N TYR A 74 -9.69 -6.78 -5.19
CA TYR A 74 -9.40 -7.68 -4.08
C TYR A 74 -8.31 -7.05 -3.23
N ILE A 75 -8.47 -6.99 -1.90
CA ILE A 75 -7.45 -6.50 -0.96
C ILE A 75 -6.86 -7.72 -0.25
N ILE A 76 -5.57 -7.96 -0.47
CA ILE A 76 -4.88 -9.14 0.03
C ILE A 76 -3.66 -8.73 0.86
N PRO A 77 -3.70 -8.87 2.20
CA PRO A 77 -2.50 -8.73 3.02
C PRO A 77 -1.50 -9.85 2.71
N MET A 78 -0.23 -9.49 2.52
CA MET A 78 0.85 -10.42 2.19
C MET A 78 2.04 -10.20 3.10
N GLU A 79 2.52 -11.26 3.71
CA GLU A 79 3.76 -11.23 4.50
C GLU A 79 4.98 -11.21 3.58
N ASP A 80 6.06 -10.58 4.05
CA ASP A 80 7.34 -10.67 3.39
C ASP A 80 7.94 -12.06 3.62
N ILE A 81 8.54 -12.61 2.56
CA ILE A 81 9.38 -13.81 2.65
C ILE A 81 10.81 -13.44 2.28
N ASN A 82 11.78 -14.06 2.96
CA ASN A 82 13.21 -13.73 2.80
C ASN A 82 13.88 -14.38 1.57
N PHE A 83 13.10 -14.98 0.65
CA PHE A 83 13.58 -15.69 -0.51
C PHE A 83 13.02 -15.10 -1.79
N ASN A 84 13.78 -14.20 -2.44
CA ASN A 84 13.34 -13.54 -3.66
C ASN A 84 13.01 -14.53 -4.80
N ALA A 85 13.77 -15.62 -4.90
CA ALA A 85 13.59 -16.62 -5.97
C ALA A 85 12.23 -17.33 -5.94
N ILE A 86 11.54 -17.37 -4.81
CA ILE A 86 10.21 -17.99 -4.69
C ILE A 86 9.11 -16.95 -4.40
N TRP A 87 9.46 -15.66 -4.40
CA TRP A 87 8.54 -14.62 -4.00
C TRP A 87 7.32 -14.50 -4.95
N VAL A 88 7.52 -14.63 -6.26
CA VAL A 88 6.40 -14.61 -7.23
C VAL A 88 5.47 -15.80 -7.01
N ALA A 89 6.00 -17.00 -6.72
CA ALA A 89 5.19 -18.16 -6.39
C ALA A 89 4.37 -17.94 -5.12
N HIS A 90 4.95 -17.28 -4.10
CA HIS A 90 4.25 -16.87 -2.89
C HIS A 90 3.09 -15.91 -3.20
N VAL A 91 3.32 -14.88 -4.01
CA VAL A 91 2.27 -13.94 -4.43
C VAL A 91 1.14 -14.67 -5.16
N LYS A 92 1.48 -15.54 -6.13
CA LYS A 92 0.50 -16.36 -6.87
C LYS A 92 -0.35 -17.26 -5.96
N MET A 93 0.25 -17.80 -4.91
CA MET A 93 -0.46 -18.65 -3.94
C MET A 93 -1.48 -17.82 -3.12
N MET A 94 -1.15 -16.57 -2.80
CA MET A 94 -1.96 -15.71 -1.93
C MET A 94 -3.08 -14.95 -2.67
N THR A 95 -3.03 -14.89 -4.00
CA THR A 95 -3.90 -14.00 -4.78
C THR A 95 -4.76 -14.75 -5.82
N PRO A 96 -5.91 -14.18 -6.22
CA PRO A 96 -6.56 -14.59 -7.45
C PRO A 96 -5.60 -14.51 -8.64
N PRO A 97 -5.78 -15.34 -9.70
CA PRO A 97 -4.96 -15.29 -10.91
C PRO A 97 -4.98 -13.88 -11.53
N PHE A 98 -3.81 -13.40 -11.95
CA PHE A 98 -3.63 -12.10 -12.61
C PHE A 98 -2.71 -12.26 -13.83
N SER A 99 -2.79 -11.33 -14.77
CA SER A 99 -2.00 -11.36 -16.01
C SER A 99 -1.08 -10.15 -16.17
N VAL A 100 -1.37 -9.03 -15.53
CA VAL A 100 -0.60 -7.77 -15.63
C VAL A 100 -0.12 -7.33 -14.25
N VAL A 101 1.15 -6.95 -14.16
CA VAL A 101 1.77 -6.46 -12.92
C VAL A 101 2.08 -4.98 -13.02
N TYR A 102 1.65 -4.20 -12.04
CA TYR A 102 1.96 -2.78 -11.93
C TYR A 102 2.95 -2.55 -10.79
N SER A 103 4.17 -2.15 -11.10
CA SER A 103 5.19 -1.88 -10.09
C SER A 103 6.17 -0.79 -10.52
N GLY A 104 6.51 0.09 -9.57
CA GLY A 104 7.62 1.03 -9.71
C GLY A 104 8.91 0.55 -9.03
N ASN A 105 8.89 -0.62 -8.39
CA ASN A 105 10.05 -1.20 -7.72
C ASN A 105 10.83 -2.08 -8.71
N SER A 106 12.13 -1.81 -8.88
CA SER A 106 12.98 -2.52 -9.85
C SER A 106 13.12 -4.01 -9.56
N LEU A 107 13.24 -4.39 -8.28
CA LEU A 107 13.34 -5.81 -7.88
C LEU A 107 12.03 -6.55 -8.19
N VAL A 108 10.90 -6.00 -7.80
CA VAL A 108 9.57 -6.60 -8.07
C VAL A 108 9.37 -6.78 -9.58
N LYS A 109 9.72 -5.75 -10.37
CA LYS A 109 9.63 -5.82 -11.84
C LYS A 109 10.48 -6.94 -12.40
N GLN A 110 11.73 -7.07 -11.93
CA GLN A 110 12.66 -8.12 -12.39
C GLN A 110 12.12 -9.51 -12.08
N LEU A 111 11.64 -9.74 -10.84
CA LEU A 111 11.13 -11.03 -10.42
C LEU A 111 9.92 -11.49 -11.25
N PHE A 112 8.97 -10.59 -11.51
CA PHE A 112 7.81 -10.92 -12.33
C PHE A 112 8.15 -11.07 -13.81
N TYR A 113 9.10 -10.26 -14.33
CA TYR A 113 9.57 -10.38 -15.70
C TYR A 113 10.23 -11.75 -15.96
N GLU A 114 11.04 -12.24 -15.03
CA GLU A 114 11.69 -13.56 -15.12
C GLU A 114 10.67 -14.72 -15.13
N GLU A 115 9.52 -14.53 -14.48
CA GLU A 115 8.41 -15.47 -14.46
C GLU A 115 7.45 -15.31 -15.67
N GLY A 116 7.80 -14.46 -16.64
CA GLY A 116 7.07 -14.28 -17.89
C GLY A 116 5.81 -13.40 -17.80
N PHE A 117 5.65 -12.60 -16.74
CA PHE A 117 4.53 -11.68 -16.62
C PHE A 117 4.73 -10.41 -17.44
N GLU A 118 3.63 -9.85 -17.94
CA GLU A 118 3.61 -8.49 -18.43
C GLU A 118 3.73 -7.51 -17.26
N VAL A 119 4.79 -6.69 -17.27
CA VAL A 119 5.06 -5.72 -16.19
C VAL A 119 4.96 -4.30 -16.74
N ARG A 120 4.09 -3.50 -16.14
CA ARG A 120 3.87 -2.09 -16.48
C ARG A 120 4.33 -1.17 -15.35
N ASN A 121 4.77 0.02 -15.70
CA ASN A 121 4.94 1.07 -14.70
C ASN A 121 3.56 1.55 -14.25
N PRO A 122 3.32 1.70 -12.94
CA PRO A 122 2.10 2.34 -12.50
C PRO A 122 2.07 3.77 -13.03
N PRO A 123 0.89 4.31 -13.35
CA PRO A 123 0.76 5.70 -13.72
C PRO A 123 1.43 6.58 -12.68
N LEU A 124 2.33 7.48 -13.12
CA LEU A 124 3.06 8.36 -12.22
C LEU A 124 2.10 9.41 -11.64
N TYR A 125 1.99 9.43 -10.33
CA TYR A 125 1.32 10.49 -9.59
C TYR A 125 2.31 11.07 -8.58
N ASP A 126 2.34 12.37 -8.44
CA ASP A 126 3.26 13.19 -7.63
C ASP A 126 3.96 12.46 -6.46
N ARG A 127 4.98 11.65 -6.76
CA ARG A 127 5.71 10.84 -5.79
C ARG A 127 6.48 11.67 -4.77
N MET A 128 6.81 12.92 -5.09
CA MET A 128 7.60 13.76 -4.20
C MET A 128 6.78 14.23 -3.00
N ASN A 129 5.50 14.53 -3.21
CA ASN A 129 4.61 14.99 -2.16
C ASN A 129 3.69 13.86 -1.62
N LEU A 130 3.38 12.85 -2.44
CA LEU A 130 2.48 11.76 -2.11
C LEU A 130 3.25 10.46 -1.83
N SER A 131 3.90 10.39 -0.67
CA SER A 131 4.53 9.17 -0.18
C SER A 131 4.19 8.92 1.28
N GLY A 132 4.14 7.64 1.68
CA GLY A 132 3.93 7.29 3.07
C GLY A 132 4.99 7.88 4.00
N THR A 133 6.22 8.02 3.53
CA THR A 133 7.33 8.63 4.27
C THR A 133 7.07 10.11 4.54
N GLU A 134 6.69 10.89 3.52
CA GLU A 134 6.38 12.31 3.68
C GLU A 134 5.17 12.53 4.59
N ILE A 135 4.14 11.72 4.46
CA ILE A 135 2.96 11.80 5.32
C ILE A 135 3.33 11.53 6.79
N ARG A 136 4.13 10.49 7.07
CA ARG A 136 4.59 10.21 8.43
C ARG A 136 5.46 11.33 9.00
N ARG A 137 6.35 11.93 8.18
CA ARG A 137 7.14 13.11 8.59
C ARG A 137 6.22 14.25 9.00
N ARG A 138 5.25 14.62 8.17
CA ARG A 138 4.28 15.69 8.49
C ARG A 138 3.48 15.39 9.76
N MET A 139 3.09 14.14 9.97
CA MET A 139 2.41 13.73 11.21
C MET A 139 3.28 13.92 12.46
N LEU A 140 4.58 13.65 12.38
CA LEU A 140 5.52 13.83 13.47
C LEU A 140 5.81 15.30 13.77
N GLU A 141 5.84 16.13 12.72
CA GLU A 141 6.18 17.56 12.81
C GLU A 141 4.94 18.46 12.94
N ASP A 142 3.75 17.87 13.16
CA ASP A 142 2.47 18.58 13.26
C ASP A 142 2.14 19.47 12.04
N GLU A 143 2.68 19.10 10.87
CA GLU A 143 2.38 19.74 9.59
C GLU A 143 1.06 19.23 8.99
N ASN A 144 0.51 19.94 8.00
CA ASN A 144 -0.69 19.53 7.28
C ASN A 144 -0.44 18.28 6.43
N TRP A 145 -0.91 17.14 6.90
CA TRP A 145 -0.88 15.83 6.21
C TRP A 145 -2.27 15.41 5.71
N GLN A 146 -3.33 16.01 6.26
CA GLN A 146 -4.73 15.60 6.04
C GLN A 146 -5.11 15.71 4.56
N GLU A 147 -4.65 16.74 3.87
CA GLU A 147 -4.91 16.94 2.43
C GLU A 147 -4.30 15.86 1.51
N LEU A 148 -3.31 15.12 2.00
CA LEU A 148 -2.61 14.09 1.23
C LEU A 148 -3.28 12.71 1.28
N VAL A 149 -4.32 12.57 2.11
CA VAL A 149 -4.98 11.29 2.39
C VAL A 149 -6.47 11.39 2.15
N PRO A 150 -7.15 10.28 1.81
CA PRO A 150 -8.63 10.25 1.74
C PRO A 150 -9.27 10.65 3.07
N GLN A 151 -10.44 11.29 3.03
CA GLN A 151 -11.14 11.77 4.22
C GLN A 151 -11.49 10.62 5.19
N ALA A 152 -12.01 9.52 4.68
CA ALA A 152 -12.32 8.33 5.46
C ALA A 152 -11.14 7.82 6.30
N ARG A 153 -9.92 8.10 5.86
CA ARG A 153 -8.72 7.74 6.57
C ARG A 153 -8.42 8.67 7.75
N ILE A 154 -8.84 9.92 7.70
CA ILE A 154 -8.69 10.87 8.82
C ILE A 154 -9.50 10.35 10.01
N ASP A 155 -10.74 9.96 9.77
CA ASP A 155 -11.65 9.43 10.78
C ASP A 155 -11.09 8.18 11.46
N ILE A 156 -10.59 7.21 10.69
CA ILE A 156 -9.94 6.00 11.22
C ILE A 156 -8.68 6.33 12.01
N LYS A 157 -7.89 7.31 11.59
CA LYS A 157 -6.68 7.72 12.31
C LYS A 157 -6.97 8.36 13.65
N GLU A 158 -8.04 9.11 13.75
CA GLU A 158 -8.50 9.67 15.01
C GLU A 158 -8.94 8.53 15.96
N GLU A 159 -9.69 7.56 15.44
CA GLU A 159 -10.13 6.39 16.19
C GLU A 159 -8.96 5.58 16.78
N ILE A 160 -7.90 5.33 15.99
CA ILE A 160 -6.72 4.58 16.44
C ILE A 160 -5.61 5.42 17.06
N ASN A 161 -5.83 6.74 17.21
CA ASN A 161 -4.87 7.70 17.74
C ASN A 161 -3.47 7.62 17.08
N SER A 162 -3.46 7.61 15.76
CA SER A 162 -2.28 7.25 14.95
C SER A 162 -1.13 8.24 15.03
N VAL A 163 -1.40 9.53 15.26
CA VAL A 163 -0.36 10.56 15.41
C VAL A 163 0.39 10.36 16.72
N GLU A 164 -0.33 10.12 17.82
CA GLU A 164 0.29 9.83 19.12
C GLU A 164 1.08 8.51 19.07
N ARG A 165 0.54 7.47 18.45
CA ARG A 165 1.28 6.22 18.22
C ARG A 165 2.61 6.49 17.53
N LEU A 166 2.63 7.26 16.46
CA LEU A 166 3.84 7.59 15.70
C LEU A 166 4.84 8.37 16.55
N LYS A 167 4.38 9.36 17.32
CA LYS A 167 5.24 10.13 18.23
C LYS A 167 5.85 9.25 19.32
N ASN A 168 5.09 8.33 19.90
CA ASN A 168 5.59 7.39 20.90
C ASN A 168 6.63 6.42 20.34
N LEU A 169 6.45 5.95 19.08
CA LEU A 169 7.44 5.11 18.39
C LEU A 169 8.74 5.88 18.12
N ALA A 170 8.66 7.15 17.75
CA ALA A 170 9.85 7.98 17.53
C ALA A 170 10.67 8.20 18.81
N ILE A 171 10.02 8.35 19.97
CA ILE A 171 10.69 8.46 21.27
C ILE A 171 11.44 7.17 21.60
N LYS A 172 10.84 6.01 21.35
CA LYS A 172 11.44 4.69 21.60
C LYS A 172 12.72 4.49 20.79
N GLU A 173 12.70 4.78 19.48
CA GLU A 173 13.90 4.66 18.64
C GLU A 173 15.07 5.53 19.14
N ILE A 174 14.79 6.74 19.62
CA ILE A 174 15.83 7.64 20.16
C ILE A 174 16.44 7.06 21.44
N SER A 175 15.65 6.42 22.29
CA SER A 175 16.14 5.83 23.54
C SER A 175 17.00 4.59 23.33
N GLU A 176 16.73 3.81 22.28
CA GLU A 176 17.50 2.61 21.92
C GLU A 176 18.84 2.93 21.22
N ILE A 177 19.01 4.12 20.66
CA ILE A 177 20.28 4.58 20.04
C ILE A 177 21.24 5.16 21.10
N GLY A 178 20.75 5.50 22.29
CA GLY A 178 21.50 6.13 23.38
C GLY A 178 22.11 5.19 24.40
N ASP A 179 21.92 3.88 24.27
CA ASP A 179 22.54 2.81 25.07
C ASP A 179 23.63 2.09 24.25
#